data_3efe463d9199ca9c8a874fdd7cd3f2e5
#
_entry.id   3efe463d9199ca9c8a874fdd7cd3f2e5
#
_cell.length_a   1.000
_cell.length_b   1.000
_cell.length_c   1.000
_cell.angle_alpha   90.00
_cell.angle_beta   90.00
_cell.angle_gamma   90.00
#
_symmetry.space_group_name_H-M   'P 1'
#
loop_
_entity.id
_entity.type
_entity.pdbx_description
1 polymer ?
#
loop_
_entity_poly.entity_id
_entity_poly.type
_entity_poly.pdbx_seq_one_letter_code
_entity_poly.pdbx_strand_id
1 'polypeptide(L)'
;LFMLKNNIKIISIIIGTLIGAGFASGKEIYTFFVKYNSLGFFSVIFSCFFIGLIINKTLFLILNNNINSYSDFLNLLFGKNKFKKIFYFFINLFLLLSYITMISGFNSFFEQELNISKIITCIFICLFCFFIFRKNISSILNINSILIPFLIFIIFLFGFLDIPQLNINLFFSNIFCFNNSFF
;
A
#
# COMPACT_ATOMS: atom_id res chain seq x y z
N LEU A 1 21.58 -17.28 2.38
CA LEU A 1 21.65 -15.82 2.58
C LEU A 1 21.21 -15.05 1.33
N PHE A 2 21.70 -15.41 0.13
CA PHE A 2 21.33 -14.73 -1.13
C PHE A 2 19.84 -14.88 -1.49
N MET A 3 19.29 -16.08 -1.36
CA MET A 3 17.83 -16.33 -1.58
C MET A 3 16.98 -15.56 -0.58
N LEU A 4 17.32 -15.53 0.70
CA LEU A 4 16.58 -14.76 1.72
C LEU A 4 16.55 -13.27 1.40
N LYS A 5 17.68 -12.70 0.95
CA LYS A 5 17.76 -11.27 0.58
C LYS A 5 16.87 -10.92 -0.60
N ASN A 6 16.71 -11.82 -1.58
CA ASN A 6 15.79 -11.60 -2.71
C ASN A 6 14.33 -11.73 -2.28
N ASN A 7 14.01 -12.67 -1.40
CA ASN A 7 12.65 -12.84 -0.89
C ASN A 7 12.20 -11.62 -0.08
N ILE A 8 13.07 -11.07 0.78
CA ILE A 8 12.79 -9.83 1.54
C ILE A 8 12.51 -8.66 0.59
N LYS A 9 13.26 -8.52 -0.50
CA LYS A 9 13.02 -7.46 -1.49
C LYS A 9 11.65 -7.58 -2.13
N ILE A 10 11.24 -8.78 -2.54
CA ILE A 10 9.94 -9.04 -3.14
C ILE A 10 8.82 -8.75 -2.15
N ILE A 11 8.94 -9.23 -0.92
CA ILE A 11 7.97 -8.97 0.15
C ILE A 11 7.87 -7.47 0.42
N SER A 12 8.98 -6.76 0.52
CA SER A 12 8.99 -5.30 0.73
C SER A 12 8.29 -4.55 -0.40
N ILE A 13 8.45 -4.98 -1.66
CA ILE A 13 7.75 -4.35 -2.79
C ILE A 13 6.24 -4.57 -2.65
N ILE A 14 5.80 -5.80 -2.39
CA ILE A 14 4.38 -6.12 -2.24
C ILE A 14 3.77 -5.29 -1.12
N ILE A 15 4.40 -5.25 0.05
CA ILE A 15 3.94 -4.44 1.18
C ILE A 15 3.96 -2.95 0.82
N GLY A 16 5.02 -2.45 0.18
CA GLY A 16 5.13 -1.04 -0.21
C GLY A 16 4.10 -0.59 -1.23
N THR A 17 3.67 -1.48 -2.12
CA THR A 17 2.57 -1.18 -3.06
C THR A 17 1.21 -1.17 -2.39
N LEU A 18 1.02 -1.91 -1.30
CA LEU A 18 -0.21 -1.90 -0.51
C LEU A 18 -0.30 -0.69 0.43
N ILE A 19 0.85 -0.21 0.93
CA ILE A 19 0.90 0.95 1.81
C ILE A 19 0.93 2.23 0.95
N GLY A 20 -0.26 2.80 0.70
CA GLY A 20 -0.39 4.11 0.07
C GLY A 20 -0.35 5.26 1.09
N ALA A 21 -0.44 6.50 0.61
CA ALA A 21 -0.45 7.70 1.45
C ALA A 21 -1.62 7.71 2.46
N GLY A 22 -2.80 7.24 2.06
CA GLY A 22 -3.97 7.11 2.94
C GLY A 22 -3.78 6.07 4.04
N PHE A 23 -3.06 5.00 3.73
CA PHE A 23 -2.73 3.96 4.71
C PHE A 23 -1.68 4.45 5.72
N ALA A 24 -0.68 5.18 5.24
CA ALA A 24 0.36 5.75 6.09
C ALA A 24 -0.18 6.82 7.04
N SER A 25 -1.19 7.61 6.63
CA SER A 25 -1.87 8.59 7.48
C SER A 25 -2.89 8.00 8.44
N GLY A 26 -3.17 6.69 8.35
CA GLY A 26 -4.22 6.01 9.12
C GLY A 26 -5.66 6.36 8.70
N LYS A 27 -5.87 7.31 7.80
CA LYS A 27 -7.20 7.78 7.38
C LYS A 27 -8.02 6.67 6.72
N GLU A 28 -7.40 5.88 5.86
CA GLU A 28 -8.09 4.76 5.21
C GLU A 28 -8.41 3.66 6.22
N ILE A 29 -7.49 3.34 7.12
CA ILE A 29 -7.72 2.35 8.18
C ILE A 29 -8.91 2.79 9.05
N TYR A 30 -8.93 4.05 9.45
CA TYR A 30 -10.04 4.60 10.23
C TYR A 30 -11.38 4.52 9.48
N THR A 31 -11.39 4.99 8.22
CA THR A 31 -12.63 5.11 7.43
C THR A 31 -13.21 3.75 7.06
N PHE A 32 -12.37 2.78 6.71
CA PHE A 32 -12.84 1.47 6.23
C PHE A 32 -13.02 0.44 7.33
N PHE A 33 -12.31 0.59 8.44
CA PHE A 33 -12.30 -0.45 9.48
C PHE A 33 -12.69 0.08 10.86
N VAL A 34 -11.97 1.08 11.40
CA VAL A 34 -12.14 1.50 12.80
C VAL A 34 -13.54 2.08 13.05
N LYS A 35 -14.10 2.82 12.11
CA LYS A 35 -15.44 3.42 12.20
C LYS A 35 -16.55 2.40 12.47
N TYR A 36 -16.35 1.14 12.08
CA TYR A 36 -17.35 0.08 12.19
C TYR A 36 -17.16 -0.83 13.42
N ASN A 37 -16.31 -0.45 14.37
CA ASN A 37 -16.08 -1.17 15.64
C ASN A 37 -15.83 -2.68 15.43
N SER A 38 -16.68 -3.53 16.01
CA SER A 38 -16.56 -5.00 15.93
C SER A 38 -16.59 -5.55 14.49
N LEU A 39 -17.45 -5.03 13.64
CA LEU A 39 -17.51 -5.41 12.23
C LEU A 39 -16.23 -5.00 11.49
N GLY A 40 -15.63 -3.87 11.86
CA GLY A 40 -14.35 -3.43 11.33
C GLY A 40 -13.22 -4.40 11.63
N PHE A 41 -13.15 -4.95 12.84
CA PHE A 41 -12.14 -5.94 13.20
C PHE A 41 -12.24 -7.22 12.36
N PHE A 42 -13.45 -7.76 12.19
CA PHE A 42 -13.65 -8.92 11.32
C PHE A 42 -13.35 -8.61 9.85
N SER A 43 -13.68 -7.41 9.38
CA SER A 43 -13.42 -7.01 8.00
C SER A 43 -11.93 -6.88 7.69
N VAL A 44 -11.08 -6.49 8.67
CA VAL A 44 -9.61 -6.50 8.51
C VAL A 44 -9.11 -7.92 8.28
N ILE A 45 -9.51 -8.88 9.13
CA ILE A 45 -9.09 -10.28 9.01
C ILE A 45 -9.50 -10.85 7.66
N PHE A 46 -10.74 -10.60 7.26
CA PHE A 46 -11.29 -11.04 5.99
C PHE A 46 -10.54 -10.43 4.79
N SER A 47 -10.28 -9.13 4.83
CA SER A 47 -9.50 -8.42 3.79
C SER A 47 -8.08 -8.99 3.67
N CYS A 48 -7.39 -9.19 4.78
CA CYS A 48 -6.04 -9.77 4.80
C CYS A 48 -6.03 -11.18 4.20
N PHE A 49 -7.02 -12.00 4.53
CA PHE A 49 -7.16 -13.35 3.97
C PHE A 49 -7.35 -13.32 2.44
N PHE A 50 -8.25 -12.48 1.93
CA PHE A 50 -8.49 -12.36 0.49
C PHE A 50 -7.28 -11.80 -0.26
N ILE A 51 -6.64 -10.76 0.27
CA ILE A 51 -5.41 -10.21 -0.32
C ILE A 51 -4.33 -11.29 -0.38
N GLY A 52 -4.15 -12.06 0.69
CA GLY A 52 -3.20 -13.17 0.74
C GLY A 52 -3.49 -14.24 -0.32
N LEU A 53 -4.77 -14.62 -0.51
CA LEU A 53 -5.17 -15.58 -1.55
C LEU A 53 -4.88 -15.04 -2.96
N ILE A 54 -5.19 -13.77 -3.23
CA ILE A 54 -4.96 -13.15 -4.54
C ILE A 54 -3.46 -13.12 -4.85
N ILE A 55 -2.64 -12.66 -3.89
CA ILE A 55 -1.18 -12.59 -4.06
C ILE A 55 -0.62 -14.00 -4.32
N ASN A 56 -1.02 -14.98 -3.53
CA ASN A 56 -0.53 -16.36 -3.68
C ASN A 56 -0.89 -16.94 -5.07
N LYS A 57 -2.15 -16.79 -5.51
CA LYS A 57 -2.56 -17.20 -6.85
C LYS A 57 -1.81 -16.48 -7.96
N THR A 58 -1.61 -15.18 -7.80
CA THR A 58 -0.87 -14.37 -8.80
C THR A 58 0.57 -14.82 -8.92
N LEU A 59 1.27 -15.01 -7.80
CA LEU A 59 2.64 -15.51 -7.79
C LEU A 59 2.75 -16.92 -8.37
N PHE A 60 1.82 -17.80 -8.03
CA PHE A 60 1.77 -19.15 -8.60
C PHE A 60 1.62 -19.14 -10.12
N LEU A 61 0.72 -18.28 -10.66
CA LEU A 61 0.54 -18.13 -12.11
C LEU A 61 1.79 -17.58 -12.80
N ILE A 62 2.44 -16.59 -12.21
CA ILE A 62 3.67 -15.98 -12.75
C ILE A 62 4.80 -17.02 -12.82
N LEU A 63 5.00 -17.79 -11.75
CA LEU A 63 6.07 -18.77 -11.66
C LEU A 63 5.83 -19.96 -12.61
N ASN A 64 4.62 -20.49 -12.67
CA ASN A 64 4.31 -21.65 -13.52
C ASN A 64 4.37 -21.35 -15.02
N ASN A 65 4.05 -20.11 -15.41
CA ASN A 65 4.03 -19.74 -16.83
C ASN A 65 5.28 -18.96 -17.25
N ASN A 66 6.30 -18.83 -16.39
CA ASN A 66 7.53 -18.07 -16.65
C ASN A 66 7.26 -16.66 -17.21
N ILE A 67 6.33 -15.94 -16.59
CA ILE A 67 5.90 -14.63 -17.05
C ILE A 67 6.95 -13.59 -16.68
N ASN A 68 7.53 -12.92 -17.69
CA ASN A 68 8.58 -11.92 -17.49
C ASN A 68 8.10 -10.47 -17.66
N SER A 69 6.91 -10.27 -18.25
CA SER A 69 6.37 -8.94 -18.47
C SER A 69 4.91 -8.82 -18.05
N TYR A 70 4.51 -7.60 -17.69
CA TYR A 70 3.11 -7.27 -17.38
C TYR A 70 2.19 -7.56 -18.57
N SER A 71 2.67 -7.33 -19.80
CA SER A 71 1.94 -7.65 -21.03
C SER A 71 1.63 -9.12 -21.16
N ASP A 72 2.58 -10.00 -20.78
CA ASP A 72 2.41 -11.46 -20.86
C ASP A 72 1.41 -11.94 -19.80
N PHE A 73 1.45 -11.34 -18.63
CA PHE A 73 0.47 -11.59 -17.57
C PHE A 73 -0.95 -11.28 -18.03
N LEU A 74 -1.15 -10.11 -18.65
CA LEU A 74 -2.45 -9.75 -19.20
C LEU A 74 -2.87 -10.64 -20.39
N ASN A 75 -1.92 -11.12 -21.19
CA ASN A 75 -2.20 -12.07 -22.26
C ASN A 75 -2.71 -13.41 -21.73
N LEU A 76 -2.16 -13.85 -20.60
CA LEU A 76 -2.59 -15.09 -19.95
C LEU A 76 -4.00 -14.96 -19.37
N LEU A 77 -4.34 -13.80 -18.79
CA LEU A 77 -5.65 -13.58 -18.18
C LEU A 77 -6.77 -13.33 -19.21
N PHE A 78 -6.51 -12.52 -20.23
CA PHE A 78 -7.53 -12.02 -21.16
C PHE A 78 -7.39 -12.56 -22.59
N GLY A 79 -6.33 -13.30 -22.88
CA GLY A 79 -6.02 -13.73 -24.24
C GLY A 79 -5.69 -12.55 -25.18
N LYS A 80 -5.84 -12.75 -26.49
CA LYS A 80 -5.60 -11.70 -27.52
C LYS A 80 -6.84 -10.82 -27.78
N ASN A 81 -7.78 -10.71 -26.85
CA ASN A 81 -9.04 -10.01 -27.03
C ASN A 81 -8.90 -8.48 -26.93
N LYS A 82 -9.85 -7.74 -27.53
CA LYS A 82 -9.94 -6.28 -27.46
C LYS A 82 -10.06 -5.77 -26.00
N PHE A 83 -10.65 -6.57 -25.11
CA PHE A 83 -10.75 -6.28 -23.68
C PHE A 83 -9.40 -6.02 -23.00
N LYS A 84 -8.32 -6.68 -23.44
CA LYS A 84 -6.97 -6.43 -22.95
C LYS A 84 -6.55 -4.97 -23.11
N LYS A 85 -6.83 -4.34 -24.26
CA LYS A 85 -6.46 -2.95 -24.53
C LYS A 85 -7.20 -1.98 -23.61
N ILE A 86 -8.49 -2.24 -23.42
CA ILE A 86 -9.35 -1.44 -22.55
C ILE A 86 -8.86 -1.54 -21.10
N PHE A 87 -8.59 -2.75 -20.63
CA PHE A 87 -8.11 -2.99 -19.27
C PHE A 87 -6.74 -2.36 -19.03
N TYR A 88 -5.84 -2.45 -20.00
CA TYR A 88 -4.53 -1.80 -19.95
C TYR A 88 -4.65 -0.28 -19.85
N PHE A 89 -5.57 0.32 -20.60
CA PHE A 89 -5.85 1.75 -20.53
C PHE A 89 -6.34 2.16 -19.14
N PHE A 90 -7.33 1.44 -18.59
CA PHE A 90 -7.86 1.76 -17.26
C PHE A 90 -6.82 1.60 -16.15
N ILE A 91 -5.97 0.58 -16.20
CA ILE A 91 -4.90 0.41 -15.21
C ILE A 91 -3.90 1.56 -15.29
N ASN A 92 -3.47 1.94 -16.49
CA ASN A 92 -2.55 3.06 -16.63
C ASN A 92 -3.16 4.38 -16.15
N LEU A 93 -4.44 4.60 -16.43
CA LEU A 93 -5.17 5.76 -15.92
C LEU A 93 -5.24 5.75 -14.39
N PHE A 94 -5.54 4.61 -13.79
CA PHE A 94 -5.58 4.44 -12.34
C PHE A 94 -4.21 4.70 -11.69
N LEU A 95 -3.13 4.18 -12.27
CA LEU A 95 -1.77 4.42 -11.80
C LEU A 95 -1.39 5.90 -11.89
N LEU A 96 -1.79 6.58 -12.97
CA LEU A 96 -1.56 8.01 -13.13
C LEU A 96 -2.31 8.84 -12.09
N LEU A 97 -3.59 8.54 -11.85
CA LEU A 97 -4.38 9.20 -10.81
C LEU A 97 -3.79 8.96 -9.42
N SER A 98 -3.36 7.73 -9.14
CA SER A 98 -2.70 7.36 -7.88
C SER A 98 -1.40 8.16 -7.67
N TYR A 99 -0.62 8.34 -8.72
CA TYR A 99 0.59 9.16 -8.68
C TYR A 99 0.29 10.64 -8.39
N ILE A 100 -0.72 11.21 -9.04
CA ILE A 100 -1.16 12.59 -8.80
C ILE A 100 -1.62 12.79 -7.35
N THR A 101 -2.40 11.86 -6.80
CA THR A 101 -2.87 11.94 -5.41
C THR A 101 -1.71 11.87 -4.41
N MET A 102 -0.70 11.04 -4.68
CA MET A 102 0.51 10.99 -3.85
C MET A 102 1.29 12.30 -3.85
N ILE A 103 1.50 12.90 -5.02
CA ILE A 103 2.17 14.21 -5.11
C ILE A 103 1.38 15.28 -4.37
N SER A 104 0.05 15.29 -4.52
CA SER A 104 -0.82 16.22 -3.82
C SER A 104 -0.73 16.07 -2.29
N GLY A 105 -0.71 14.83 -1.80
CA GLY A 105 -0.53 14.54 -0.38
C GLY A 105 0.81 15.05 0.16
N PHE A 106 1.88 14.83 -0.59
CA PHE A 106 3.21 15.37 -0.24
C PHE A 106 3.22 16.90 -0.19
N ASN A 107 2.65 17.53 -1.21
CA ASN A 107 2.59 18.99 -1.26
C ASN A 107 1.82 19.58 -0.07
N SER A 108 0.69 18.95 0.29
CA SER A 108 -0.10 19.38 1.45
C SER A 108 0.66 19.25 2.76
N PHE A 109 1.41 18.16 2.93
CA PHE A 109 2.23 17.94 4.12
C PHE A 109 3.33 19.00 4.26
N PHE A 110 4.09 19.26 3.20
CA PHE A 110 5.18 20.25 3.24
C PHE A 110 4.66 21.68 3.40
N GLU A 111 3.48 21.99 2.86
CA GLU A 111 2.85 23.29 3.05
C GLU A 111 2.40 23.50 4.52
N GLN A 112 1.77 22.46 5.12
CA GLN A 112 1.23 22.56 6.48
C GLN A 112 2.31 22.52 7.56
N GLU A 113 3.32 21.65 7.42
CA GLU A 113 4.31 21.42 8.46
C GLU A 113 5.55 22.33 8.32
N LEU A 114 5.94 22.67 7.08
CA LEU A 114 7.18 23.40 6.81
C LEU A 114 6.96 24.77 6.17
N ASN A 115 5.71 25.15 5.89
CA ASN A 115 5.35 26.42 5.21
C ASN A 115 6.09 26.60 3.87
N ILE A 116 6.40 25.51 3.16
CA ILE A 116 7.06 25.55 1.86
C ILE A 116 6.00 25.64 0.76
N SER A 117 6.23 26.51 -0.25
CA SER A 117 5.29 26.67 -1.35
C SER A 117 5.14 25.39 -2.16
N LYS A 118 3.91 25.08 -2.60
CA LYS A 118 3.56 23.88 -3.41
C LYS A 118 4.43 23.71 -4.65
N ILE A 119 4.82 24.83 -5.28
CA ILE A 119 5.64 24.80 -6.51
C ILE A 119 7.04 24.25 -6.21
N ILE A 120 7.68 24.72 -5.13
CA ILE A 120 9.01 24.25 -4.73
C ILE A 120 8.98 22.77 -4.39
N THR A 121 7.98 22.34 -3.63
CA THR A 121 7.80 20.94 -3.23
C THR A 121 7.58 20.03 -4.45
N CYS A 122 6.76 20.47 -5.40
CA CYS A 122 6.50 19.75 -6.63
C CYS A 122 7.78 19.56 -7.46
N ILE A 123 8.56 20.64 -7.63
CA ILE A 123 9.85 20.60 -8.35
C ILE A 123 10.81 19.64 -7.63
N PHE A 124 10.89 19.72 -6.31
CA PHE A 124 11.75 18.85 -5.50
C PHE A 124 11.39 17.38 -5.69
N ILE A 125 10.10 17.03 -5.61
CA ILE A 125 9.62 15.65 -5.81
C ILE A 125 9.92 15.17 -7.23
N CYS A 126 9.66 15.99 -8.24
CA CYS A 126 9.94 15.64 -9.64
C CYS A 126 11.43 15.37 -9.87
N LEU A 127 12.31 16.21 -9.34
CA LEU A 127 13.76 16.02 -9.42
C LEU A 127 14.20 14.75 -8.68
N PHE A 128 13.68 14.53 -7.48
CA PHE A 128 13.98 13.34 -6.69
C PHE A 128 13.57 12.05 -7.42
N CYS A 129 12.35 12.01 -7.97
CA CYS A 129 11.89 10.90 -8.79
C CYS A 129 12.76 10.70 -10.03
N PHE A 130 13.12 11.81 -10.74
CA PHE A 130 13.97 11.73 -11.91
C PHE A 130 15.33 11.09 -11.60
N PHE A 131 15.97 11.48 -10.50
CA PHE A 131 17.25 10.89 -10.10
C PHE A 131 17.14 9.41 -9.71
N ILE A 132 16.03 9.00 -9.06
CA ILE A 132 15.80 7.60 -8.72
C ILE A 132 15.56 6.77 -9.99
N PHE A 133 14.71 7.24 -10.90
CA PHE A 133 14.41 6.52 -12.14
C PHE A 133 15.58 6.45 -13.11
N ARG A 134 16.52 7.40 -13.06
CA ARG A 134 17.75 7.34 -13.84
C ARG A 134 18.67 6.20 -13.39
N LYS A 135 18.56 5.76 -12.14
CA LYS A 135 19.21 4.55 -11.66
C LYS A 135 18.36 3.33 -12.04
N ASN A 136 19.02 2.18 -12.22
CA ASN A 136 18.33 0.93 -12.59
C ASN A 136 17.22 0.54 -11.59
N ILE A 137 16.26 -0.25 -12.07
CA ILE A 137 15.15 -0.81 -11.26
C ILE A 137 15.66 -1.46 -9.96
N SER A 138 16.84 -2.07 -9.97
CA SER A 138 17.48 -2.65 -8.78
C SER A 138 17.70 -1.63 -7.65
N SER A 139 17.89 -0.34 -7.97
CA SER A 139 18.04 0.72 -6.97
C SER A 139 16.73 1.02 -6.25
N ILE A 140 15.61 1.02 -6.97
CA ILE A 140 14.26 1.18 -6.39
C ILE A 140 13.96 0.03 -5.44
N LEU A 141 14.29 -1.21 -5.84
CA LEU A 141 14.12 -2.40 -5.02
C LEU A 141 14.93 -2.33 -3.72
N ASN A 142 16.16 -1.82 -3.79
CA ASN A 142 17.03 -1.67 -2.62
C ASN A 142 16.50 -0.59 -1.67
N ILE A 143 16.02 0.54 -2.17
CA ILE A 143 15.43 1.61 -1.36
C ILE A 143 14.19 1.09 -0.63
N ASN A 144 13.28 0.44 -1.32
CA ASN A 144 12.08 -0.14 -0.72
C ASN A 144 12.41 -1.19 0.34
N SER A 145 13.43 -2.02 0.13
CA SER A 145 13.83 -3.05 1.10
C SER A 145 14.36 -2.50 2.43
N ILE A 146 14.72 -1.22 2.48
CA ILE A 146 15.15 -0.52 3.69
C ILE A 146 14.00 0.31 4.28
N LEU A 147 13.30 1.06 3.42
CA LEU A 147 12.22 1.95 3.82
C LEU A 147 11.04 1.21 4.46
N ILE A 148 10.63 0.09 3.87
CA ILE A 148 9.45 -0.63 4.35
C ILE A 148 9.63 -1.24 5.74
N PRO A 149 10.70 -1.98 6.05
CA PRO A 149 10.92 -2.47 7.41
C PRO A 149 11.03 -1.33 8.44
N PHE A 150 11.65 -0.20 8.05
CA PHE A 150 11.74 0.97 8.91
C PHE A 150 10.36 1.58 9.21
N LEU A 151 9.51 1.70 8.19
CA LEU A 151 8.13 2.18 8.34
C LEU A 151 7.31 1.25 9.24
N ILE A 152 7.40 -0.07 9.03
CA ILE A 152 6.74 -1.07 9.87
C ILE A 152 7.20 -0.94 11.32
N PHE A 153 8.51 -0.77 11.54
CA PHE A 153 9.07 -0.58 12.87
C PHE A 153 8.49 0.67 13.57
N ILE A 154 8.39 1.79 12.85
CA ILE A 154 7.78 3.02 13.37
C ILE A 154 6.32 2.80 13.77
N ILE A 155 5.52 2.14 12.92
CA ILE A 155 4.11 1.85 13.20
C ILE A 155 3.99 1.00 14.47
N PHE A 156 4.80 -0.04 14.61
CA PHE A 156 4.81 -0.86 15.82
C PHE A 156 5.23 -0.07 17.06
N LEU A 157 6.23 0.81 16.94
CA LEU A 157 6.71 1.62 18.05
C LEU A 157 5.60 2.55 18.55
N PHE A 158 4.92 3.27 17.67
CA PHE A 158 3.78 4.11 18.07
C PHE A 158 2.62 3.28 18.65
N GLY A 159 2.29 2.15 18.02
CA GLY A 159 1.27 1.26 18.58
C GLY A 159 1.59 0.78 19.99
N PHE A 160 2.86 0.48 20.28
CA PHE A 160 3.29 0.09 21.63
C PHE A 160 3.22 1.23 22.64
N LEU A 161 3.55 2.46 22.23
CA LEU A 161 3.49 3.63 23.12
C LEU A 161 2.05 3.99 23.50
N ASP A 162 1.08 3.71 22.63
CA ASP A 162 -0.33 4.02 22.86
C ASP A 162 -1.05 2.94 23.70
N ILE A 163 -0.51 1.72 23.81
CA ILE A 163 -1.12 0.62 24.59
C ILE A 163 -1.41 1.00 26.05
N PRO A 164 -0.50 1.66 26.80
CA PRO A 164 -0.76 2.03 28.20
C PRO A 164 -1.93 3.00 28.40
N GLN A 165 -2.31 3.76 27.36
CA GLN A 165 -3.42 4.72 27.40
C GLN A 165 -4.76 4.06 27.06
N LEU A 166 -4.74 2.84 26.50
CA LEU A 166 -5.94 2.09 26.16
C LEU A 166 -6.57 1.49 27.42
N ASN A 167 -7.77 1.94 27.73
CA ASN A 167 -8.60 1.28 28.74
C ASN A 167 -9.08 -0.06 28.16
N ILE A 168 -8.36 -1.15 28.49
CA ILE A 168 -8.54 -2.49 27.90
C ILE A 168 -9.99 -2.95 28.05
N ASN A 169 -10.65 -2.62 29.17
CA ASN A 169 -12.05 -2.99 29.40
C ASN A 169 -13.01 -2.27 28.44
N LEU A 170 -12.76 -0.99 28.13
CA LEU A 170 -13.53 -0.25 27.12
C LEU A 170 -13.25 -0.76 25.70
N PHE A 171 -12.03 -1.17 25.42
CA PHE A 171 -11.65 -1.73 24.12
C PHE A 171 -12.40 -3.06 23.85
N PHE A 172 -12.39 -3.98 24.81
CA PHE A 172 -13.11 -5.26 24.67
C PHE A 172 -14.64 -5.06 24.67
N SER A 173 -15.18 -4.18 25.50
CA SER A 173 -16.62 -3.89 25.49
C SER A 173 -17.08 -3.34 24.14
N ASN A 174 -16.30 -2.46 23.51
CA ASN A 174 -16.62 -1.90 22.19
C ASN A 174 -16.47 -2.91 21.04
N ILE A 175 -15.56 -3.88 21.16
CA ILE A 175 -15.44 -4.96 20.17
C ILE A 175 -16.63 -5.94 20.26
N PHE A 176 -17.08 -6.27 21.45
CA PHE A 176 -18.14 -7.27 21.66
C PHE A 176 -19.55 -6.68 21.80
N CYS A 177 -19.70 -5.37 22.01
CA CYS A 177 -21.01 -4.73 21.89
C CYS A 177 -21.43 -4.66 20.42
N PHE A 178 -22.23 -5.61 19.98
CA PHE A 178 -23.12 -5.43 18.83
C PHE A 178 -24.06 -4.28 19.17
N ASN A 179 -23.69 -3.06 18.76
CA ASN A 179 -24.51 -1.91 19.03
C ASN A 179 -25.80 -2.05 18.18
N ASN A 180 -26.94 -2.18 18.86
CA ASN A 180 -28.30 -2.23 18.29
C ASN A 180 -28.72 -0.90 17.62
N SER A 181 -27.84 -0.20 16.95
CA SER A 181 -28.10 1.05 16.25
C SER A 181 -28.21 0.88 14.74
N PHE A 182 -28.83 -0.22 14.30
CA PHE A 182 -29.37 -0.38 12.95
C PHE A 182 -30.91 -0.46 13.03
N PHE A 183 -31.56 0.58 13.54
CA PHE A 183 -32.94 0.92 13.27
C PHE A 183 -33.10 2.43 13.25
#